data_8f6b5a5ebb966f8e91a1808ca24b4a84
#
_entry.id   8f6b5a5ebb966f8e91a1808ca24b4a84
#
_cell.length_a   1.000
_cell.length_b   1.000
_cell.length_c   1.000
_cell.angle_alpha   90.00
_cell.angle_beta   90.00
_cell.angle_gamma   90.00
#
_symmetry.space_group_name_H-M   'P 1'
#
loop_
_entity.id
_entity.type
_entity.pdbx_description
1 polymer ?
#
loop_
_entity_poly.entity_id
_entity_poly.type
_entity_poly.pdbx_seq_one_letter_code
_entity_poly.pdbx_strand_id
1 'polypeptide(L)'
;MKKDLIIGGASNYTWDQLKYWVNSIKKSGFTGEIAIVGTNLKKATIDKLKEEGVTLSLYGRLNADGDIVAPNNNAPHVERFFYIWNFLNSLDNKDYENVITTDTRDVVFQTNPSDWLEENMMGPLLVASSEGMRYKNEPWGNQNLLDTFGPYFHSI
;
A
#
# COMPACT_ATOMS: atom_id res chain seq x y z
N MET A 1 -16.49 -11.61 -13.67
CA MET A 1 -15.71 -12.03 -12.49
C MET A 1 -15.19 -10.77 -11.83
N LYS A 2 -15.34 -10.66 -10.52
CA LYS A 2 -14.71 -9.59 -9.74
C LYS A 2 -13.20 -9.77 -9.83
N LYS A 3 -12.45 -8.70 -9.70
CA LYS A 3 -10.98 -8.72 -9.72
C LYS A 3 -10.46 -8.52 -8.31
N ASP A 4 -9.30 -9.06 -8.02
CA ASP A 4 -8.55 -8.67 -6.83
C ASP A 4 -7.77 -7.38 -7.10
N LEU A 5 -7.52 -6.62 -6.03
CA LEU A 5 -6.71 -5.41 -6.05
C LEU A 5 -5.52 -5.58 -5.11
N ILE A 6 -4.32 -5.31 -5.62
CA ILE A 6 -3.14 -5.06 -4.78
C ILE A 6 -2.89 -3.56 -4.79
N ILE A 7 -2.89 -2.93 -3.60
CA ILE A 7 -2.72 -1.50 -3.46
C ILE A 7 -1.72 -1.16 -2.35
N GLY A 8 -0.83 -0.20 -2.64
CA GLY A 8 0.13 0.30 -1.66
C GLY A 8 0.36 1.79 -1.77
N GLY A 9 1.04 2.35 -0.77
CA GLY A 9 1.40 3.76 -0.73
C GLY A 9 2.84 4.01 -1.15
N ALA A 10 3.10 5.11 -1.89
CA ALA A 10 4.44 5.53 -2.25
C ALA A 10 4.60 7.04 -2.06
N SER A 11 5.66 7.44 -1.34
CA SER A 11 6.03 8.85 -1.17
C SER A 11 7.55 8.99 -1.24
N ASN A 12 8.04 9.93 -2.06
CA ASN A 12 9.47 10.14 -2.31
C ASN A 12 10.21 8.92 -2.86
N TYR A 13 9.50 7.94 -3.41
CA TYR A 13 10.12 6.74 -3.99
C TYR A 13 10.44 6.94 -5.46
N THR A 14 11.55 6.32 -5.89
CA THR A 14 11.94 6.23 -7.29
C THR A 14 11.44 4.93 -7.91
N TRP A 15 11.43 4.85 -9.25
CA TRP A 15 11.15 3.59 -9.94
C TRP A 15 12.08 2.45 -9.50
N ASP A 16 13.36 2.75 -9.28
CA ASP A 16 14.32 1.73 -8.85
C ASP A 16 13.98 1.08 -7.50
N GLN A 17 13.27 1.79 -6.63
CA GLN A 17 12.79 1.25 -5.36
C GLN A 17 11.47 0.48 -5.53
N LEU A 18 10.58 0.94 -6.41
CA LEU A 18 9.24 0.35 -6.62
C LEU A 18 9.23 -0.85 -7.58
N LYS A 19 10.20 -0.93 -8.50
CA LYS A 19 10.24 -1.95 -9.56
C LYS A 19 10.23 -3.39 -9.01
N TYR A 20 10.82 -3.63 -7.85
CA TYR A 20 10.87 -4.97 -7.26
C TYR A 20 9.48 -5.43 -6.81
N TRP A 21 8.71 -4.53 -6.19
CA TRP A 21 7.34 -4.78 -5.80
C TRP A 21 6.46 -5.05 -7.04
N VAL A 22 6.43 -4.14 -7.99
CA VAL A 22 5.63 -4.27 -9.23
C VAL A 22 6.00 -5.55 -9.99
N ASN A 23 7.29 -5.80 -10.20
CA ASN A 23 7.75 -6.95 -10.95
C ASN A 23 7.46 -8.28 -10.23
N SER A 24 7.52 -8.30 -8.89
CA SER A 24 7.21 -9.50 -8.12
C SER A 24 5.73 -9.86 -8.22
N ILE A 25 4.83 -8.88 -8.15
CA ILE A 25 3.39 -9.10 -8.36
C ILE A 25 3.14 -9.69 -9.74
N LYS A 26 3.70 -9.11 -10.79
CA LYS A 26 3.54 -9.62 -12.16
C LYS A 26 4.11 -11.04 -12.33
N LYS A 27 5.27 -11.30 -11.76
CA LYS A 27 5.93 -12.62 -11.82
C LYS A 27 5.20 -13.69 -11.02
N SER A 28 4.44 -13.30 -10.00
CA SER A 28 3.64 -14.24 -9.21
C SER A 28 2.46 -14.83 -9.97
N GLY A 29 2.15 -14.31 -11.16
CA GLY A 29 0.98 -14.72 -11.95
C GLY A 29 -0.30 -13.99 -11.56
N PHE A 30 -0.23 -12.95 -10.74
CA PHE A 30 -1.38 -12.12 -10.39
C PHE A 30 -1.98 -11.44 -11.62
N THR A 31 -3.29 -11.58 -11.81
CA THR A 31 -4.04 -11.04 -12.95
C THR A 31 -5.00 -9.91 -12.57
N GLY A 32 -5.07 -9.55 -11.30
CA GLY A 32 -5.88 -8.46 -10.78
C GLY A 32 -5.31 -7.07 -11.09
N GLU A 33 -5.84 -6.08 -10.42
CA GLU A 33 -5.40 -4.68 -10.58
C GLU A 33 -4.27 -4.37 -9.59
N ILE A 34 -3.24 -3.67 -10.08
CA ILE A 34 -2.14 -3.14 -9.25
C ILE A 34 -2.33 -1.63 -9.16
N ALA A 35 -2.41 -1.09 -7.95
CA ALA A 35 -2.59 0.34 -7.73
C ALA A 35 -1.57 0.91 -6.74
N ILE A 36 -1.22 2.17 -6.94
CA ILE A 36 -0.42 2.97 -6.00
C ILE A 36 -1.15 4.27 -5.69
N VAL A 37 -1.32 4.55 -4.40
CA VAL A 37 -1.65 5.90 -3.92
C VAL A 37 -0.35 6.64 -3.65
N GLY A 38 -0.13 7.76 -4.34
CA GLY A 38 1.19 8.41 -4.39
C GLY A 38 1.19 9.87 -3.99
N THR A 39 2.23 10.28 -3.24
CA THR A 39 2.56 11.67 -2.93
C THR A 39 4.04 11.92 -3.19
N ASN A 40 4.44 13.16 -3.47
CA ASN A 40 5.85 13.52 -3.67
C ASN A 40 6.59 12.59 -4.66
N LEU A 41 5.95 12.27 -5.79
CA LEU A 41 6.52 11.42 -6.82
C LEU A 41 7.03 12.25 -8.00
N LYS A 42 8.23 11.90 -8.46
CA LYS A 42 8.81 12.47 -9.66
C LYS A 42 8.09 11.99 -10.92
N LYS A 43 7.96 12.88 -11.91
CA LYS A 43 7.35 12.55 -13.21
C LYS A 43 7.92 11.26 -13.81
N ALA A 44 9.25 11.10 -13.77
CA ALA A 44 9.90 9.90 -14.31
C ALA A 44 9.42 8.60 -13.64
N THR A 45 9.16 8.62 -12.32
CA THR A 45 8.60 7.47 -11.59
C THR A 45 7.14 7.24 -11.99
N ILE A 46 6.36 8.31 -12.10
CA ILE A 46 4.95 8.26 -12.50
C ILE A 46 4.81 7.64 -13.90
N ASP A 47 5.62 8.11 -14.85
CA ASP A 47 5.60 7.62 -16.23
C ASP A 47 5.96 6.13 -16.29
N LYS A 48 6.97 5.70 -15.53
CA LYS A 48 7.35 4.28 -15.45
C LYS A 48 6.25 3.40 -14.85
N LEU A 49 5.61 3.83 -13.79
CA LEU A 49 4.48 3.10 -13.20
C LEU A 49 3.32 2.95 -14.19
N LYS A 50 3.01 4.00 -14.96
CA LYS A 50 1.98 3.94 -16.01
C LYS A 50 2.37 2.99 -17.15
N GLU A 51 3.63 3.04 -17.62
CA GLU A 51 4.15 2.10 -18.62
C GLU A 51 4.01 0.64 -18.18
N GLU A 52 4.18 0.40 -16.87
CA GLU A 52 4.00 -0.92 -16.26
C GLU A 52 2.53 -1.29 -15.98
N GLY A 53 1.57 -0.45 -16.36
CA GLY A 53 0.15 -0.73 -16.19
C GLY A 53 -0.36 -0.58 -14.75
N VAL A 54 0.35 0.14 -13.90
CA VAL A 54 -0.07 0.42 -12.53
C VAL A 54 -1.08 1.56 -12.51
N THR A 55 -2.22 1.35 -11.87
CA THR A 55 -3.22 2.39 -11.61
C THR A 55 -2.69 3.36 -10.56
N LEU A 56 -2.76 4.66 -10.84
CA LEU A 56 -2.24 5.70 -9.95
C LEU A 56 -3.35 6.60 -9.43
N SER A 57 -3.38 6.79 -8.12
CA SER A 57 -4.14 7.85 -7.45
C SER A 57 -3.14 8.79 -6.76
N LEU A 58 -2.98 9.99 -7.32
CA LEU A 58 -1.92 10.91 -6.94
C LEU A 58 -2.49 12.08 -6.11
N TYR A 59 -1.89 12.32 -4.96
CA TYR A 59 -2.30 13.33 -4.00
C TYR A 59 -1.23 14.42 -3.87
N GLY A 60 -1.58 15.64 -4.25
CA GLY A 60 -0.67 16.77 -4.24
C GLY A 60 -0.92 17.73 -5.38
N ARG A 61 -0.02 18.67 -5.57
CA ARG A 61 -0.04 19.63 -6.67
C ARG A 61 0.97 19.24 -7.73
N LEU A 62 0.58 19.35 -8.98
CA LEU A 62 1.49 19.19 -10.11
C LEU A 62 2.36 20.45 -10.21
N ASN A 63 3.69 20.28 -10.21
CA ASN A 63 4.63 21.36 -10.46
C ASN A 63 4.94 21.52 -11.95
N ALA A 64 5.77 22.51 -12.31
CA ALA A 64 6.15 22.78 -13.69
C ALA A 64 6.92 21.62 -14.35
N ASP A 65 7.62 20.80 -13.57
CA ASP A 65 8.40 19.65 -14.05
C ASP A 65 7.53 18.39 -14.22
N GLY A 66 6.24 18.47 -13.84
CA GLY A 66 5.32 17.35 -13.88
C GLY A 66 5.43 16.41 -12.68
N ASP A 67 6.09 16.83 -11.61
CA ASP A 67 6.17 16.09 -10.35
C ASP A 67 4.93 16.36 -9.50
N ILE A 68 4.53 15.39 -8.71
CA ILE A 68 3.52 15.56 -7.67
C ILE A 68 4.20 15.97 -6.37
N VAL A 69 3.77 17.09 -5.80
CA VAL A 69 4.30 17.65 -4.56
C VAL A 69 3.17 17.76 -3.54
N ALA A 70 3.31 17.07 -2.41
CA ALA A 70 2.34 17.13 -1.32
C ALA A 70 2.36 18.51 -0.65
N PRO A 71 1.21 19.05 -0.22
CA PRO A 71 1.13 20.37 0.40
C PRO A 71 1.75 20.43 1.80
N ASN A 72 1.89 19.30 2.47
CA ASN A 72 2.36 19.17 3.86
C ASN A 72 3.39 18.04 4.00
N ASN A 73 4.29 18.18 4.98
CA ASN A 73 5.23 17.13 5.40
C ASN A 73 4.59 16.16 6.42
N ASN A 74 3.38 15.70 6.13
CA ASN A 74 2.71 14.75 6.99
C ASN A 74 3.38 13.36 6.89
N ALA A 75 3.07 12.48 7.84
CA ALA A 75 3.64 11.13 7.90
C ALA A 75 3.06 10.22 6.80
N PRO A 76 3.75 10.01 5.66
CA PRO A 76 3.19 9.29 4.51
C PRO A 76 2.76 7.86 4.84
N HIS A 77 3.42 7.23 5.83
CA HIS A 77 3.10 5.89 6.30
C HIS A 77 1.74 5.80 7.01
N VAL A 78 1.23 6.90 7.55
CA VAL A 78 -0.11 6.99 8.15
C VAL A 78 -1.13 7.45 7.11
N GLU A 79 -0.81 8.50 6.36
CA GLU A 79 -1.73 9.09 5.38
C GLU A 79 -2.10 8.14 4.25
N ARG A 80 -1.24 7.18 3.91
CA ARG A 80 -1.52 6.18 2.86
C ARG A 80 -2.85 5.47 3.06
N PHE A 81 -3.24 5.17 4.30
CA PHE A 81 -4.51 4.50 4.58
C PHE A 81 -5.72 5.39 4.28
N PHE A 82 -5.60 6.68 4.53
CA PHE A 82 -6.62 7.65 4.13
C PHE A 82 -6.71 7.78 2.60
N TYR A 83 -5.58 7.78 1.90
CA TYR A 83 -5.56 7.83 0.43
C TYR A 83 -6.08 6.54 -0.19
N ILE A 84 -5.78 5.38 0.39
CA ILE A 84 -6.35 4.09 -0.03
C ILE A 84 -7.87 4.10 0.16
N TRP A 85 -8.34 4.56 1.31
CA TRP A 85 -9.77 4.70 1.58
C TRP A 85 -10.46 5.63 0.57
N ASN A 86 -9.87 6.80 0.27
CA ASN A 86 -10.38 7.71 -0.76
C ASN A 86 -10.40 7.06 -2.14
N PHE A 87 -9.34 6.35 -2.51
CA PHE A 87 -9.28 5.62 -3.77
C PHE A 87 -10.43 4.62 -3.88
N LEU A 88 -10.62 3.78 -2.87
CA LEU A 88 -11.69 2.78 -2.87
C LEU A 88 -13.09 3.41 -2.93
N ASN A 89 -13.30 4.52 -2.23
CA ASN A 89 -14.59 5.23 -2.25
C ASN A 89 -14.84 6.04 -3.54
N SER A 90 -13.80 6.40 -4.27
CA SER A 90 -13.94 7.15 -5.54
C SER A 90 -14.33 6.27 -6.73
N LEU A 91 -14.36 4.96 -6.53
CA LEU A 91 -14.64 3.99 -7.59
C LEU A 91 -16.16 3.78 -7.70
N ASP A 92 -16.79 4.42 -8.69
CA ASP A 92 -18.15 4.08 -9.07
C ASP A 92 -18.20 2.62 -9.54
N ASN A 93 -18.71 1.72 -8.69
CA ASN A 93 -18.99 0.31 -8.98
C ASN A 93 -17.77 -0.59 -9.29
N LYS A 94 -16.57 -0.27 -8.85
CA LYS A 94 -15.47 -1.24 -8.89
C LYS A 94 -15.61 -2.19 -7.69
N ASP A 95 -16.30 -3.27 -7.93
CA ASP A 95 -16.37 -4.37 -6.97
C ASP A 95 -15.11 -5.23 -7.10
N TYR A 96 -14.15 -4.99 -6.24
CA TYR A 96 -13.06 -5.95 -6.03
C TYR A 96 -13.57 -7.11 -5.17
N GLU A 97 -13.05 -8.30 -5.44
CA GLU A 97 -13.31 -9.46 -4.60
C GLU A 97 -12.50 -9.37 -3.32
N ASN A 98 -11.22 -9.12 -3.48
CA ASN A 98 -10.31 -8.90 -2.36
C ASN A 98 -9.49 -7.62 -2.57
N VAL A 99 -9.17 -6.94 -1.47
CA VAL A 99 -8.25 -5.80 -1.45
C VAL A 99 -7.04 -6.15 -0.58
N ILE A 100 -5.87 -6.23 -1.20
CA ILE A 100 -4.61 -6.59 -0.56
C ILE A 100 -3.78 -5.32 -0.40
N THR A 101 -3.55 -4.89 0.84
CA THR A 101 -2.73 -3.72 1.14
C THR A 101 -1.34 -4.14 1.61
N THR A 102 -0.29 -3.55 1.04
CA THR A 102 1.09 -3.85 1.40
C THR A 102 1.98 -2.62 1.40
N ASP A 103 3.15 -2.73 2.01
CA ASP A 103 4.25 -1.83 1.73
C ASP A 103 4.76 -2.06 0.31
N THR A 104 5.29 -1.00 -0.33
CA THR A 104 5.69 -1.04 -1.75
C THR A 104 7.20 -1.11 -1.96
N ARG A 105 7.99 -0.95 -0.92
CA ARG A 105 9.45 -0.99 -0.99
C ARG A 105 10.03 -2.31 -0.50
N ASP A 106 9.50 -2.84 0.58
CA ASP A 106 10.10 -3.91 1.37
C ASP A 106 9.37 -5.26 1.21
N VAL A 107 8.32 -5.30 0.39
CA VAL A 107 7.52 -6.50 0.14
C VAL A 107 7.79 -7.03 -1.26
N VAL A 108 7.96 -8.34 -1.35
CA VAL A 108 8.14 -9.09 -2.60
C VAL A 108 7.19 -10.28 -2.61
N PHE A 109 6.36 -10.36 -3.64
CA PHE A 109 5.42 -11.46 -3.81
C PHE A 109 6.15 -12.70 -4.35
N GLN A 110 6.05 -13.82 -3.66
CA GLN A 110 6.70 -15.08 -4.02
C GLN A 110 5.73 -16.05 -4.71
N THR A 111 4.44 -15.85 -4.53
CA THR A 111 3.36 -16.63 -5.13
C THR A 111 2.19 -15.72 -5.48
N ASN A 112 1.24 -16.22 -6.27
CA ASN A 112 0.02 -15.50 -6.60
C ASN A 112 -0.84 -15.32 -5.32
N PRO A 113 -1.08 -14.08 -4.87
CA PRO A 113 -1.85 -13.87 -3.65
C PRO A 113 -3.34 -14.21 -3.82
N SER A 114 -3.90 -14.14 -5.02
CA SER A 114 -5.30 -14.54 -5.26
C SER A 114 -5.48 -16.03 -5.02
N ASP A 115 -4.58 -16.85 -5.55
CA ASP A 115 -4.62 -18.32 -5.36
C ASP A 115 -4.48 -18.65 -3.87
N TRP A 116 -3.58 -17.96 -3.18
CA TRP A 116 -3.40 -18.14 -1.73
C TRP A 116 -4.66 -17.76 -0.93
N LEU A 117 -5.32 -16.65 -1.30
CA LEU A 117 -6.57 -16.23 -0.66
C LEU A 117 -7.68 -17.25 -0.89
N GLU A 118 -7.83 -17.75 -2.12
CA GLU A 118 -8.83 -18.76 -2.47
C GLU A 118 -8.64 -20.04 -1.66
N GLU A 119 -7.39 -20.48 -1.47
CA GLU A 119 -7.07 -21.70 -0.73
C GLU A 119 -7.21 -21.57 0.79
N ASN A 120 -6.95 -20.38 1.34
CA ASN A 120 -6.76 -20.19 2.79
C ASN A 120 -7.83 -19.31 3.46
N MET A 121 -8.62 -18.55 2.68
CA MET A 121 -9.63 -17.66 3.24
C MET A 121 -11.05 -18.19 3.10
N MET A 122 -11.39 -19.19 3.88
CA MET A 122 -12.77 -19.66 4.00
C MET A 122 -13.51 -18.90 5.10
N GLY A 123 -13.95 -17.67 4.80
CA GLY A 123 -14.90 -16.92 5.61
C GLY A 123 -14.45 -15.66 6.37
N PRO A 124 -13.16 -15.38 6.70
CA PRO A 124 -12.83 -14.13 7.36
C PRO A 124 -12.97 -12.93 6.45
N LEU A 125 -13.52 -11.82 6.98
CA LEU A 125 -13.64 -10.54 6.26
C LEU A 125 -12.34 -9.73 6.26
N LEU A 126 -11.41 -10.07 7.17
CA LEU A 126 -10.13 -9.37 7.33
C LEU A 126 -9.04 -10.35 7.75
N VAL A 127 -7.91 -10.27 7.07
CA VAL A 127 -6.68 -10.97 7.44
C VAL A 127 -5.55 -9.96 7.60
N ALA A 128 -4.85 -10.00 8.70
CA ALA A 128 -3.67 -9.19 8.94
C ALA A 128 -2.45 -10.09 9.14
N SER A 129 -1.32 -9.72 8.52
CA SER A 129 -0.05 -10.38 8.80
C SER A 129 0.43 -10.07 10.23
N SER A 130 1.14 -11.01 10.82
CA SER A 130 1.76 -10.84 12.13
C SER A 130 3.26 -11.14 12.02
N GLU A 131 4.06 -10.27 12.58
CA GLU A 131 5.51 -10.50 12.70
C GLU A 131 5.87 -11.49 13.83
N GLY A 132 4.86 -12.01 14.53
CA GLY A 132 5.05 -12.94 15.66
C GLY A 132 5.62 -12.30 16.92
N MET A 133 5.78 -10.97 16.91
CA MET A 133 6.26 -10.20 18.05
C MET A 133 5.12 -9.43 18.73
N ARG A 134 5.24 -9.26 20.04
CA ARG A 134 4.36 -8.32 20.77
C ARG A 134 5.01 -6.95 20.75
N TYR A 135 4.32 -5.93 20.27
CA TYR A 135 4.81 -4.55 20.19
C TYR A 135 5.38 -4.04 21.52
N LYS A 136 4.77 -4.40 22.66
CA LYS A 136 5.30 -4.01 23.98
C LYS A 136 6.70 -4.55 24.29
N ASN A 137 7.16 -5.58 23.59
CA ASN A 137 8.47 -6.21 23.79
C ASN A 137 9.51 -5.75 22.77
N GLU A 138 9.10 -4.93 21.80
CA GLU A 138 9.95 -4.41 20.74
C GLU A 138 10.08 -2.89 20.92
N PRO A 139 11.32 -2.32 20.94
CA PRO A 139 11.53 -0.91 21.31
C PRO A 139 10.73 0.08 20.48
N TRP A 140 10.68 -0.10 19.15
CA TRP A 140 9.95 0.76 18.25
C TRP A 140 8.42 0.64 18.45
N GLY A 141 7.91 -0.58 18.53
CA GLY A 141 6.50 -0.84 18.77
C GLY A 141 6.05 -0.33 20.14
N ASN A 142 6.86 -0.54 21.17
CA ASN A 142 6.59 -0.02 22.50
C ASN A 142 6.52 1.52 22.52
N GLN A 143 7.43 2.20 21.81
CA GLN A 143 7.41 3.66 21.70
C GLN A 143 6.16 4.13 20.97
N ASN A 144 5.76 3.51 19.88
CA ASN A 144 4.52 3.84 19.16
C ASN A 144 3.27 3.66 20.03
N LEU A 145 3.23 2.62 20.85
CA LEU A 145 2.12 2.42 21.79
C LEU A 145 2.10 3.51 22.86
N LEU A 146 3.25 3.88 23.40
CA LEU A 146 3.38 4.98 24.35
C LEU A 146 2.94 6.33 23.75
N ASP A 147 3.38 6.62 22.53
CA ASP A 147 3.05 7.86 21.83
C ASP A 147 1.55 7.95 21.48
N THR A 148 0.93 6.81 21.17
CA THR A 148 -0.48 6.76 20.77
C THR A 148 -1.44 6.73 21.95
N PHE A 149 -1.14 5.92 22.95
CA PHE A 149 -2.07 5.60 24.05
C PHE A 149 -1.58 6.11 25.40
N GLY A 150 -0.38 6.71 25.48
CA GLY A 150 0.23 7.17 26.70
C GLY A 150 0.77 6.03 27.58
N PRO A 151 1.30 6.34 28.78
CA PRO A 151 2.01 5.39 29.63
C PRO A 151 1.13 4.25 30.20
N TYR A 152 -0.18 4.38 30.09
CA TYR A 152 -1.13 3.42 30.66
C TYR A 152 -1.55 2.30 29.70
N PHE A 153 -0.99 2.24 28.48
CA PHE A 153 -1.37 1.22 27.49
C PHE A 153 -1.12 -0.23 27.98
N HIS A 154 -0.25 -0.42 28.96
CA HIS A 154 -0.01 -1.74 29.59
C HIS A 154 -1.21 -2.27 30.41
N SER A 155 -2.19 -1.42 30.69
CA SER A 155 -3.39 -1.75 31.46
C SER A 155 -4.60 -2.09 30.58
N ILE A 156 -4.43 -2.01 29.27
CA ILE A 156 -5.42 -2.41 28.26
C ILE A 156 -5.04 -3.80 27.74
#